data_5b363ee351b004657ee9c9c7b9415986
#
_entry.id   5b363ee351b004657ee9c9c7b9415986
#
_cell.length_a   1.000
_cell.length_b   1.000
_cell.length_c   1.000
_cell.angle_alpha   90.00
_cell.angle_beta   90.00
_cell.angle_gamma   90.00
#
_symmetry.space_group_name_H-M   'P 1'
#
loop_
_entity.id
_entity.type
_entity.pdbx_description
1 polymer ?
#
loop_
_entity_poly.entity_id
_entity_poly.type
_entity_poly.pdbx_seq_one_letter_code
_entity_poly.pdbx_strand_id
1 'polypeptide(L)'
;MRIVQLLPTMAMGDAIGNDVLALSTVIRNMGFQTGIYAETVDRRLPEGTAFPVEKMPRLSGEDVIIYHKSTGTDLSFSLERYPCRKLMIFHNITPAKYFKGYNDNLTRISEYGMRGLCHLADKVDYCMAVSAYNAQVLRELNYQCPIVIRPILIPFSDYAKAPDPEVMARYENDGYTNFVFVGRIAPNKKSGGRHPCVLLL
;
A
#
# COMPACT_ATOMS: atom_id res chain seq x y z
N MET A 1 15.30 13.69 15.50
CA MET A 1 14.08 13.46 14.71
C MET A 1 14.17 12.11 14.01
N ARG A 2 13.21 11.26 14.23
CA ARG A 2 13.03 9.97 13.54
C ARG A 2 11.83 10.07 12.63
N ILE A 3 11.88 9.40 11.48
CA ILE A 3 10.74 9.26 10.57
C ILE A 3 10.44 7.78 10.48
N VAL A 4 9.40 7.31 11.15
CA VAL A 4 9.02 5.90 11.17
C VAL A 4 7.86 5.63 10.23
N GLN A 5 7.86 4.45 9.63
CA GLN A 5 6.77 4.00 8.77
C GLN A 5 5.94 2.96 9.50
N LEU A 6 4.63 3.14 9.48
CA LEU A 6 3.64 2.29 10.15
C LEU A 6 2.65 1.75 9.12
N LEU A 7 2.43 0.43 9.09
CA LEU A 7 1.53 -0.20 8.14
C LEU A 7 0.85 -1.45 8.71
N PRO A 8 -0.29 -1.86 8.13
CA PRO A 8 -0.99 -3.07 8.58
C PRO A 8 -0.17 -4.34 8.35
N THR A 9 0.41 -4.49 7.15
CA THR A 9 1.15 -5.69 6.78
C THR A 9 2.36 -5.33 5.94
N MET A 10 3.52 -5.85 6.33
CA MET A 10 4.73 -5.81 5.52
C MET A 10 4.97 -7.19 4.92
N ALA A 11 4.72 -7.33 3.62
CA ALA A 11 4.79 -8.61 2.90
C ALA A 11 5.82 -8.57 1.77
N MET A 12 6.43 -9.73 1.50
CA MET A 12 7.33 -9.90 0.37
C MET A 12 6.55 -9.83 -0.95
N GLY A 13 7.06 -9.07 -1.92
CA GLY A 13 6.47 -8.96 -3.26
C GLY A 13 5.18 -8.15 -3.32
N ASP A 14 4.81 -7.44 -2.24
CA ASP A 14 3.67 -6.53 -2.24
C ASP A 14 4.07 -5.13 -2.71
N ALA A 15 3.22 -4.51 -3.54
CA ALA A 15 3.50 -3.19 -4.09
C ALA A 15 3.65 -2.10 -3.01
N ILE A 16 2.87 -2.20 -1.93
CA ILE A 16 2.97 -1.27 -0.79
C ILE A 16 4.27 -1.52 -0.03
N GLY A 17 4.63 -2.79 0.19
CA GLY A 17 5.89 -3.16 0.82
C GLY A 17 7.09 -2.60 0.05
N ASN A 18 7.08 -2.68 -1.28
CA ASN A 18 8.13 -2.12 -2.13
C ASN A 18 8.19 -0.58 -2.03
N ASP A 19 7.05 0.11 -2.01
CA ASP A 19 6.99 1.58 -1.80
C ASP A 19 7.56 1.99 -0.44
N VAL A 20 7.23 1.23 0.62
CA VAL A 20 7.75 1.42 1.99
C VAL A 20 9.27 1.29 2.03
N LEU A 21 9.83 0.26 1.38
CA LEU A 21 11.28 0.03 1.31
C LEU A 21 11.99 1.14 0.53
N ALA A 22 11.45 1.52 -0.62
CA ALA A 22 11.99 2.61 -1.43
C ALA A 22 11.98 3.94 -0.65
N LEU A 23 10.87 4.25 0.01
CA LEU A 23 10.74 5.45 0.85
C LEU A 23 11.70 5.40 2.05
N SER A 24 11.89 4.23 2.67
CA SER A 24 12.85 4.06 3.76
C SER A 24 14.28 4.37 3.31
N THR A 25 14.63 4.00 2.08
CA THR A 25 15.94 4.33 1.48
C THR A 25 16.08 5.83 1.26
N VAL A 26 15.05 6.49 0.73
CA VAL A 26 15.07 7.95 0.54
C VAL A 26 15.24 8.67 1.88
N ILE A 27 14.48 8.29 2.91
CA ILE A 27 14.54 8.89 4.25
C ILE A 27 15.96 8.76 4.85
N ARG A 28 16.58 7.58 4.71
CA ARG A 28 17.97 7.35 5.17
C ARG A 28 18.98 8.21 4.41
N ASN A 29 18.82 8.32 3.10
CA ASN A 29 19.69 9.14 2.26
C ASN A 29 19.58 10.65 2.59
N MET A 30 18.45 11.08 3.13
CA MET A 30 18.25 12.43 3.66
C MET A 30 18.87 12.63 5.06
N GLY A 31 19.49 11.61 5.65
CA GLY A 31 20.15 11.67 6.96
C GLY A 31 19.23 11.44 8.16
N PHE A 32 17.99 10.98 7.95
CA PHE A 32 17.06 10.69 9.05
C PHE A 32 17.15 9.23 9.50
N GLN A 33 16.99 9.03 10.80
CA GLN A 33 16.75 7.69 11.34
C GLN A 33 15.36 7.23 10.94
N THR A 34 15.23 5.99 10.46
CA THR A 34 13.94 5.41 10.05
C THR A 34 13.82 3.96 10.48
N GLY A 35 12.59 3.51 10.69
CA GLY A 35 12.23 2.12 10.93
C GLY A 35 10.87 1.82 10.34
N ILE A 36 10.64 0.55 10.01
CA ILE A 36 9.38 0.05 9.45
C ILE A 36 8.72 -0.82 10.51
N TYR A 37 7.47 -0.51 10.85
CA TYR A 37 6.70 -1.20 11.88
C TYR A 37 5.34 -1.63 11.32
N ALA A 38 4.98 -2.92 11.51
CA ALA A 38 3.75 -3.47 10.98
C ALA A 38 3.04 -4.36 11.99
N GLU A 39 1.69 -4.45 11.91
CA GLU A 39 0.92 -5.42 12.71
C GLU A 39 1.28 -6.85 12.31
N THR A 40 1.50 -7.07 11.01
CA THR A 40 1.94 -8.37 10.49
C THR A 40 3.21 -8.20 9.65
N VAL A 41 4.25 -8.95 9.98
CA VAL A 41 5.52 -8.99 9.23
C VAL A 41 5.68 -10.38 8.61
N ASP A 42 5.83 -10.44 7.30
CA ASP A 42 6.06 -11.70 6.57
C ASP A 42 7.42 -12.29 6.97
N ARG A 43 7.39 -13.55 7.39
CA ARG A 43 8.58 -14.28 7.85
C ARG A 43 9.63 -14.51 6.76
N ARG A 44 9.26 -14.35 5.49
CA ARG A 44 10.16 -14.48 4.34
C ARG A 44 11.01 -13.23 4.10
N LEU A 45 10.69 -12.13 4.74
CA LEU A 45 11.51 -10.90 4.64
C LEU A 45 12.84 -11.11 5.37
N PRO A 46 13.94 -10.53 4.86
CA PRO A 46 15.21 -10.52 5.57
C PRO A 46 15.06 -9.93 6.98
N GLU A 47 15.81 -10.51 7.92
CA GLU A 47 15.81 -10.02 9.30
C GLU A 47 16.19 -8.51 9.36
N GLY A 48 15.51 -7.77 10.21
CA GLY A 48 15.72 -6.32 10.36
C GLY A 48 15.05 -5.46 9.28
N THR A 49 14.37 -6.04 8.28
CA THR A 49 13.64 -5.27 7.26
C THR A 49 12.47 -4.50 7.88
N ALA A 50 11.70 -5.15 8.73
CA ALA A 50 10.57 -4.55 9.45
C ALA A 50 10.40 -5.22 10.81
N PHE A 51 9.72 -4.55 11.72
CA PHE A 51 9.48 -5.01 13.08
C PHE A 51 7.98 -5.00 13.41
N PRO A 52 7.53 -5.86 14.33
CA PRO A 52 6.20 -5.75 14.91
C PRO A 52 5.97 -4.38 15.54
N VAL A 53 4.74 -3.87 15.48
CA VAL A 53 4.36 -2.55 16.02
C VAL A 53 4.73 -2.40 17.50
N GLU A 54 4.66 -3.48 18.26
CA GLU A 54 5.00 -3.52 19.68
C GLU A 54 6.48 -3.21 19.97
N LYS A 55 7.33 -3.38 18.95
CA LYS A 55 8.76 -3.03 19.01
C LYS A 55 9.05 -1.60 18.59
N MET A 56 8.03 -0.82 18.23
CA MET A 56 8.22 0.58 17.85
C MET A 56 8.73 1.38 19.05
N PRO A 57 9.80 2.17 18.89
CA PRO A 57 10.32 2.98 19.99
C PRO A 57 9.31 4.03 20.41
N ARG A 58 9.39 4.46 21.65
CA ARG A 58 8.61 5.61 22.13
C ARG A 58 8.96 6.84 21.29
N LEU A 59 7.96 7.43 20.65
CA LEU A 59 8.10 8.62 19.82
C LEU A 59 7.87 9.89 20.65
N SER A 60 8.52 10.96 20.23
CA SER A 60 8.39 12.31 20.80
C SER A 60 7.67 13.23 19.81
N GLY A 61 7.34 14.46 20.24
CA GLY A 61 6.76 15.48 19.35
C GLY A 61 7.65 15.90 18.17
N GLU A 62 8.96 15.65 18.26
CA GLU A 62 9.93 15.92 17.20
C GLU A 62 9.98 14.84 16.10
N ASP A 63 9.36 13.69 16.36
CA ASP A 63 9.37 12.56 15.42
C ASP A 63 8.21 12.65 14.42
N VAL A 64 8.24 11.81 13.40
CA VAL A 64 7.19 11.74 12.36
C VAL A 64 6.77 10.29 12.17
N ILE A 65 5.47 10.04 12.12
CA ILE A 65 4.91 8.77 11.62
C ILE A 65 4.42 8.98 10.18
N ILE A 66 4.81 8.07 9.29
CA ILE A 66 4.19 7.89 7.98
C ILE A 66 3.32 6.64 8.06
N TYR A 67 2.00 6.84 8.11
CA TYR A 67 1.04 5.75 8.16
C TYR A 67 0.58 5.35 6.77
N HIS A 68 0.82 4.11 6.36
CA HIS A 68 0.38 3.55 5.08
C HIS A 68 -1.03 2.96 5.21
N LYS A 69 -2.03 3.73 4.83
CA LYS A 69 -3.44 3.34 4.88
C LYS A 69 -3.86 2.56 3.64
N SER A 70 -4.14 1.25 3.80
CA SER A 70 -4.47 0.34 2.69
C SER A 70 -5.61 -0.63 2.98
N THR A 71 -5.95 -0.83 4.26
CA THR A 71 -6.97 -1.80 4.68
C THR A 71 -7.57 -1.41 6.03
N GLY A 72 -8.50 -2.22 6.54
CA GLY A 72 -9.08 -2.08 7.87
C GLY A 72 -8.18 -2.66 8.95
N THR A 73 -7.77 -1.82 9.91
CA THR A 73 -6.94 -2.18 11.06
C THR A 73 -7.16 -1.21 12.21
N ASP A 74 -6.81 -1.63 13.42
CA ASP A 74 -6.89 -0.82 14.63
C ASP A 74 -5.86 0.32 14.65
N LEU A 75 -4.82 0.23 13.81
CA LEU A 75 -3.83 1.30 13.66
C LEU A 75 -4.48 2.65 13.31
N SER A 76 -5.55 2.63 12.51
CA SER A 76 -6.27 3.86 12.15
C SER A 76 -6.84 4.59 13.38
N PHE A 77 -7.26 3.85 14.38
CA PHE A 77 -7.89 4.39 15.60
C PHE A 77 -6.88 4.63 16.73
N SER A 78 -5.72 4.01 16.65
CA SER A 78 -4.64 4.20 17.63
C SER A 78 -3.64 5.30 17.23
N LEU A 79 -3.67 5.75 15.98
CA LEU A 79 -2.70 6.71 15.44
C LEU A 79 -2.70 8.04 16.21
N GLU A 80 -3.86 8.51 16.69
CA GLU A 80 -3.99 9.75 17.48
C GLU A 80 -3.25 9.73 18.81
N ARG A 81 -2.93 8.55 19.35
CA ARG A 81 -2.21 8.40 20.63
C ARG A 81 -0.73 8.78 20.56
N TYR A 82 -0.17 8.86 19.36
CA TYR A 82 1.22 9.25 19.20
C TYR A 82 1.37 10.78 19.25
N PRO A 83 2.34 11.31 20.01
CA PRO A 83 2.50 12.77 20.19
C PRO A 83 3.15 13.47 19.00
N CYS A 84 3.64 12.71 18.03
CA CYS A 84 4.40 13.18 16.87
C CYS A 84 3.49 13.62 15.71
N ARG A 85 4.08 14.24 14.68
CA ARG A 85 3.40 14.54 13.41
C ARG A 85 3.02 13.27 12.68
N LYS A 86 1.85 13.29 12.04
CA LYS A 86 1.24 12.13 11.36
C LYS A 86 1.03 12.44 9.88
N LEU A 87 1.81 11.80 9.04
CA LEU A 87 1.61 11.79 7.61
C LEU A 87 0.88 10.51 7.24
N MET A 88 -0.11 10.58 6.37
CA MET A 88 -0.77 9.39 5.84
C MET A 88 -0.51 9.24 4.34
N ILE A 89 -0.11 8.04 3.92
CA ILE A 89 -0.10 7.66 2.50
C ILE A 89 -1.32 6.76 2.27
N PHE A 90 -2.25 7.23 1.45
CA PHE A 90 -3.47 6.49 1.13
C PHE A 90 -3.29 5.66 -0.14
N HIS A 91 -3.23 4.33 0.03
CA HIS A 91 -3.05 3.33 -1.03
C HIS A 91 -4.35 2.78 -1.60
N ASN A 92 -5.48 3.38 -1.26
CA ASN A 92 -6.83 2.92 -1.54
C ASN A 92 -7.29 1.77 -0.64
N ILE A 93 -8.61 1.64 -0.52
CA ILE A 93 -9.29 0.50 0.12
C ILE A 93 -10.29 -0.03 -0.91
N THR A 94 -10.18 -1.31 -1.24
CA THR A 94 -11.13 -1.93 -2.16
C THR A 94 -12.55 -1.82 -1.57
N PRO A 95 -13.51 -1.20 -2.28
CA PRO A 95 -14.87 -1.06 -1.75
C PRO A 95 -15.50 -2.40 -1.40
N ALA A 96 -16.16 -2.48 -0.24
CA ALA A 96 -16.76 -3.69 0.31
C ALA A 96 -17.77 -4.37 -0.65
N LYS A 97 -18.44 -3.57 -1.50
CA LYS A 97 -19.40 -4.07 -2.51
C LYS A 97 -18.82 -5.14 -3.44
N TYR A 98 -17.51 -5.15 -3.66
CA TYR A 98 -16.85 -6.15 -4.51
C TYR A 98 -16.65 -7.50 -3.81
N PHE A 99 -16.74 -7.53 -2.48
CA PHE A 99 -16.58 -8.74 -1.69
C PHE A 99 -17.90 -9.27 -1.15
N LYS A 100 -18.94 -8.46 -1.15
CA LYS A 100 -20.27 -8.81 -0.66
C LYS A 100 -20.83 -10.00 -1.43
N GLY A 101 -21.18 -11.06 -0.71
CA GLY A 101 -21.65 -12.33 -1.29
C GLY A 101 -20.52 -13.28 -1.72
N TYR A 102 -19.26 -12.87 -1.64
CA TYR A 102 -18.09 -13.71 -1.94
C TYR A 102 -17.25 -14.00 -0.70
N ASN A 103 -17.01 -12.98 0.13
CA ASN A 103 -16.16 -13.12 1.31
C ASN A 103 -16.56 -12.09 2.37
N ASP A 104 -17.26 -12.57 3.40
CA ASP A 104 -17.77 -11.70 4.48
C ASP A 104 -16.64 -11.09 5.31
N ASN A 105 -15.51 -11.79 5.47
CA ASN A 105 -14.37 -11.25 6.19
C ASN A 105 -13.75 -10.06 5.45
N LEU A 106 -13.50 -10.19 4.14
CA LEU A 106 -12.99 -9.08 3.33
C LEU A 106 -14.01 -7.93 3.25
N THR A 107 -15.32 -8.23 3.21
CA THR A 107 -16.36 -7.22 3.28
C THR A 107 -16.22 -6.41 4.57
N ARG A 108 -16.18 -7.07 5.73
CA ARG A 108 -16.02 -6.41 7.05
C ARG A 108 -14.73 -5.63 7.18
N ILE A 109 -13.60 -6.19 6.72
CA ILE A 109 -12.30 -5.52 6.74
C ILE A 109 -12.34 -4.25 5.88
N SER A 110 -12.95 -4.29 4.69
CA SER A 110 -13.07 -3.11 3.83
C SER A 110 -13.95 -2.03 4.47
N GLU A 111 -15.08 -2.40 5.05
CA GLU A 111 -15.96 -1.47 5.78
C GLU A 111 -15.25 -0.87 6.99
N TYR A 112 -14.53 -1.69 7.76
CA TYR A 112 -13.72 -1.23 8.89
C TYR A 112 -12.63 -0.27 8.44
N GLY A 113 -12.00 -0.57 7.29
CA GLY A 113 -11.02 0.29 6.67
C GLY A 113 -11.55 1.66 6.30
N MET A 114 -12.77 1.72 5.74
CA MET A 114 -13.43 2.98 5.42
C MET A 114 -13.81 3.77 6.69
N ARG A 115 -14.30 3.09 7.74
CA ARG A 115 -14.52 3.77 9.05
C ARG A 115 -13.25 4.37 9.61
N GLY A 116 -12.12 3.62 9.57
CA GLY A 116 -10.82 4.14 9.98
C GLY A 116 -10.33 5.30 9.11
N LEU A 117 -10.62 5.27 7.80
CA LEU A 117 -10.30 6.38 6.91
C LEU A 117 -11.12 7.63 7.28
N CYS A 118 -12.41 7.51 7.51
CA CYS A 118 -13.24 8.63 7.99
C CYS A 118 -12.77 9.17 9.35
N HIS A 119 -12.38 8.29 10.27
CA HIS A 119 -11.88 8.68 11.60
C HIS A 119 -10.62 9.55 11.52
N LEU A 120 -9.77 9.32 10.53
CA LEU A 120 -8.50 10.03 10.36
C LEU A 120 -8.62 11.41 9.71
N ALA A 121 -9.80 11.83 9.25
CA ALA A 121 -9.97 13.02 8.44
C ALA A 121 -9.48 14.33 9.13
N ASP A 122 -9.54 14.40 10.45
CA ASP A 122 -9.08 15.51 11.28
C ASP A 122 -7.92 15.13 12.22
N LYS A 123 -7.31 13.96 12.04
CA LYS A 123 -6.29 13.38 12.95
C LYS A 123 -4.89 13.30 12.34
N VAL A 124 -4.75 13.66 11.08
CA VAL A 124 -3.46 13.64 10.37
C VAL A 124 -3.08 15.03 9.90
N ASP A 125 -1.78 15.31 9.91
CA ASP A 125 -1.23 16.63 9.60
C ASP A 125 -0.99 16.83 8.11
N TYR A 126 -0.85 15.71 7.35
CA TYR A 126 -0.54 15.74 5.93
C TYR A 126 -0.96 14.42 5.26
N CYS A 127 -1.49 14.50 4.04
CA CYS A 127 -1.85 13.32 3.24
C CYS A 127 -1.12 13.27 1.91
N MET A 128 -0.66 12.07 1.57
CA MET A 128 -0.21 11.71 0.24
C MET A 128 -1.18 10.67 -0.34
N ALA A 129 -1.72 10.96 -1.52
CA ALA A 129 -2.58 10.04 -2.24
C ALA A 129 -1.82 9.44 -3.40
N VAL A 130 -1.88 8.13 -3.60
CA VAL A 130 -1.12 7.46 -4.67
C VAL A 130 -1.70 7.70 -6.07
N SER A 131 -2.83 8.36 -6.17
CA SER A 131 -3.45 8.76 -7.45
C SER A 131 -4.39 9.96 -7.27
N ALA A 132 -4.78 10.58 -8.39
CA ALA A 132 -5.80 11.64 -8.39
C ALA A 132 -7.15 11.14 -7.85
N TYR A 133 -7.53 9.90 -8.18
CA TYR A 133 -8.73 9.25 -7.63
C TYR A 133 -8.69 9.18 -6.11
N ASN A 134 -7.58 8.71 -5.54
CA ASN A 134 -7.42 8.62 -4.09
C ASN A 134 -7.43 9.99 -3.42
N ALA A 135 -6.82 11.01 -4.05
CA ALA A 135 -6.88 12.37 -3.55
C ALA A 135 -8.32 12.91 -3.53
N GLN A 136 -9.12 12.58 -4.54
CA GLN A 136 -10.52 12.95 -4.59
C GLN A 136 -11.33 12.29 -3.47
N VAL A 137 -11.11 11.00 -3.20
CA VAL A 137 -11.75 10.29 -2.07
C VAL A 137 -11.46 10.99 -0.74
N LEU A 138 -10.21 11.40 -0.49
CA LEU A 138 -9.86 12.12 0.75
C LEU A 138 -10.56 13.48 0.84
N ARG A 139 -10.68 14.23 -0.27
CA ARG A 139 -11.41 15.50 -0.29
C ARG A 139 -12.91 15.31 0.00
N GLU A 140 -13.53 14.28 -0.59
CA GLU A 140 -14.93 13.93 -0.34
C GLU A 140 -15.20 13.51 1.11
N LEU A 141 -14.19 12.95 1.79
CA LEU A 141 -14.21 12.65 3.21
C LEU A 141 -13.83 13.84 4.11
N ASN A 142 -13.73 15.05 3.53
CA ASN A 142 -13.44 16.30 4.24
C ASN A 142 -12.14 16.29 5.05
N TYR A 143 -11.08 15.71 4.51
CA TYR A 143 -9.76 15.82 5.12
C TYR A 143 -9.32 17.28 5.23
N GLN A 144 -8.94 17.73 6.42
CA GLN A 144 -8.60 19.11 6.73
C GLN A 144 -7.14 19.48 6.44
N CYS A 145 -6.29 18.48 6.27
CA CYS A 145 -4.86 18.66 6.02
C CYS A 145 -4.55 18.82 4.52
N PRO A 146 -3.36 19.32 4.16
CA PRO A 146 -2.90 19.33 2.78
C PRO A 146 -2.89 17.92 2.17
N ILE A 147 -3.36 17.79 0.92
CA ILE A 147 -3.40 16.53 0.17
C ILE A 147 -2.57 16.71 -1.09
N VAL A 148 -1.52 15.91 -1.25
CA VAL A 148 -0.70 15.86 -2.48
C VAL A 148 -0.83 14.51 -3.16
N ILE A 149 -0.65 14.50 -4.48
CA ILE A 149 -0.60 13.26 -5.26
C ILE A 149 0.86 12.81 -5.33
N ARG A 150 1.15 11.62 -4.80
CA ARG A 150 2.45 10.96 -4.86
C ARG A 150 2.25 9.51 -5.30
N PRO A 151 2.45 9.19 -6.57
CA PRO A 151 2.43 7.79 -7.02
C PRO A 151 3.41 6.92 -6.21
N ILE A 152 3.12 5.62 -6.14
CA ILE A 152 4.04 4.66 -5.52
C ILE A 152 5.40 4.69 -6.23
N LEU A 153 6.47 4.49 -5.47
CA LEU A 153 7.82 4.41 -6.02
C LEU A 153 8.01 3.04 -6.70
N ILE A 154 8.36 3.07 -7.96
CA ILE A 154 8.62 1.87 -8.76
C ILE A 154 10.11 1.84 -9.10
N PRO A 155 10.86 0.81 -8.65
CA PRO A 155 12.26 0.64 -9.03
C PRO A 155 12.34 0.14 -10.47
N PHE A 156 12.38 1.05 -11.44
CA PHE A 156 12.42 0.70 -12.87
C PHE A 156 13.62 -0.17 -13.25
N SER A 157 14.73 -0.11 -12.49
CA SER A 157 15.87 -1.01 -12.66
C SER A 157 15.50 -2.50 -12.55
N ASP A 158 14.48 -2.84 -11.76
CA ASP A 158 14.01 -4.22 -11.60
C ASP A 158 13.36 -4.77 -12.86
N TYR A 159 12.94 -3.89 -13.77
CA TYR A 159 12.33 -4.24 -15.05
C TYR A 159 13.34 -4.26 -16.22
N ALA A 160 14.59 -3.87 -15.97
CA ALA A 160 15.65 -3.89 -16.96
C ALA A 160 16.38 -5.25 -17.06
N LYS A 161 15.73 -6.33 -16.62
CA LYS A 161 16.26 -7.69 -16.69
C LYS A 161 16.13 -8.23 -18.12
N ALA A 162 17.09 -9.06 -18.53
CA ALA A 162 16.96 -9.79 -19.78
C ALA A 162 15.71 -10.69 -19.74
N PRO A 163 14.90 -10.73 -20.81
CA PRO A 163 13.75 -11.61 -20.88
C PRO A 163 14.19 -13.07 -20.88
N ASP A 164 13.31 -13.95 -20.38
CA ASP A 164 13.52 -15.40 -20.44
C ASP A 164 13.44 -15.87 -21.89
N PRO A 165 14.50 -16.49 -22.45
CA PRO A 165 14.53 -16.91 -23.86
C PRO A 165 13.45 -17.93 -24.21
N GLU A 166 13.10 -18.86 -23.29
CA GLU A 166 12.08 -19.88 -23.54
C GLU A 166 10.68 -19.25 -23.61
N VAL A 167 10.42 -18.27 -22.74
CA VAL A 167 9.16 -17.53 -22.76
C VAL A 167 9.07 -16.68 -24.03
N MET A 168 10.14 -15.99 -24.40
CA MET A 168 10.18 -15.20 -25.64
C MET A 168 9.91 -16.07 -26.86
N ALA A 169 10.57 -17.22 -26.98
CA ALA A 169 10.40 -18.12 -28.12
C ALA A 169 8.96 -18.64 -28.30
N ARG A 170 8.15 -18.68 -27.23
CA ARG A 170 6.73 -19.08 -27.31
C ARG A 170 5.83 -18.05 -27.98
N TYR A 171 6.18 -16.78 -27.87
CA TYR A 171 5.31 -15.67 -28.27
C TYR A 171 5.93 -14.84 -29.41
N GLU A 172 7.20 -15.06 -29.73
CA GLU A 172 7.88 -14.40 -30.82
C GLU A 172 7.44 -14.99 -32.16
N ASN A 173 6.90 -14.14 -33.03
CA ASN A 173 6.46 -14.52 -34.38
C ASN A 173 5.32 -15.55 -34.44
N ASP A 174 4.49 -15.66 -33.42
CA ASP A 174 3.33 -16.56 -33.40
C ASP A 174 2.14 -16.05 -34.23
N GLY A 175 2.25 -14.87 -34.84
CA GLY A 175 1.21 -14.24 -35.65
C GLY A 175 0.05 -13.63 -34.88
N TYR A 176 0.12 -13.61 -33.54
CA TYR A 176 -0.91 -13.06 -32.65
C TYR A 176 -0.46 -11.78 -31.97
N THR A 177 -1.43 -10.98 -31.53
CA THR A 177 -1.19 -9.90 -30.57
C THR A 177 -1.40 -10.47 -29.17
N ASN A 178 -0.32 -10.58 -28.40
CA ASN A 178 -0.35 -11.17 -27.08
C ASN A 178 -0.71 -10.12 -26.01
N PHE A 179 -1.71 -10.41 -25.17
CA PHE A 179 -2.11 -9.60 -24.03
C PHE A 179 -1.78 -10.33 -22.74
N VAL A 180 -1.08 -9.68 -21.83
CA VAL A 180 -0.74 -10.22 -20.51
C VAL A 180 -1.50 -9.47 -19.43
N PHE A 181 -2.15 -10.20 -18.53
CA PHE A 181 -2.74 -9.67 -17.31
C PHE A 181 -2.01 -10.24 -16.10
N VAL A 182 -1.39 -9.36 -15.31
CA VAL A 182 -0.73 -9.72 -14.07
C VAL A 182 -1.52 -9.16 -12.90
N GLY A 183 -2.02 -10.02 -12.01
CA GLY A 183 -2.79 -9.58 -10.86
C GLY A 183 -3.41 -10.73 -10.08
N ARG A 184 -4.00 -10.38 -8.93
CA ARG A 184 -4.76 -11.35 -8.13
C ARG A 184 -6.08 -11.70 -8.83
N ILE A 185 -6.49 -12.96 -8.78
CA ILE A 185 -7.85 -13.36 -9.13
C ILE A 185 -8.78 -12.89 -8.01
N ALA A 186 -9.52 -11.82 -8.25
CA ALA A 186 -10.39 -11.21 -7.26
C ALA A 186 -11.58 -10.51 -7.93
N PRO A 187 -12.77 -10.45 -7.29
CA PRO A 187 -13.98 -9.91 -7.89
C PRO A 187 -13.84 -8.47 -8.42
N ASN A 188 -13.06 -7.63 -7.75
CA ASN A 188 -12.79 -6.25 -8.16
C ASN A 188 -11.90 -6.14 -9.41
N LYS A 189 -11.22 -7.21 -9.80
CA LYS A 189 -10.38 -7.26 -11.00
C LYS A 189 -11.13 -7.73 -12.24
N LYS A 190 -12.35 -8.28 -12.06
CA LYS A 190 -13.21 -8.81 -13.13
C LYS A 190 -12.50 -9.80 -14.06
N SER A 191 -11.53 -10.56 -13.54
CA SER A 191 -10.74 -11.53 -14.31
C SER A 191 -11.59 -12.67 -14.93
N GLY A 192 -12.84 -12.87 -14.48
CA GLY A 192 -13.83 -13.76 -15.09
C GLY A 192 -14.85 -13.06 -15.99
N GLY A 193 -14.68 -11.76 -16.28
CA GLY A 193 -15.59 -11.00 -17.14
C GLY A 193 -15.35 -11.30 -18.62
N ARG A 194 -16.41 -11.60 -19.31
CA ARG A 194 -16.66 -11.90 -20.72
C ARG A 194 -15.73 -11.18 -21.75
N HIS A 195 -14.47 -11.50 -21.76
CA HIS A 195 -13.62 -11.28 -22.92
C HIS A 195 -13.17 -12.66 -23.43
N PRO A 196 -13.73 -13.17 -24.54
CA PRO A 196 -13.40 -14.49 -25.06
C PRO A 196 -11.95 -14.63 -25.56
N CYS A 197 -11.12 -13.59 -25.43
CA CYS A 197 -9.77 -13.53 -25.97
C CYS A 197 -8.66 -13.41 -24.91
N VAL A 198 -8.94 -13.56 -23.61
CA VAL A 198 -7.88 -13.54 -22.59
C VAL A 198 -7.77 -14.93 -21.99
N LEU A 199 -6.79 -15.70 -22.47
CA LEU A 199 -6.30 -16.88 -21.77
C LEU A 199 -5.56 -16.41 -20.51
N LEU A 200 -6.06 -16.78 -19.33
CA LEU A 200 -5.31 -16.62 -18.07
C LEU A 200 -4.25 -17.74 -18.04
N LEU A 201 -3.02 -17.36 -18.12
CA LEU A 201 -1.87 -18.22 -17.84
C LEU A 201 -1.57 -18.25 -16.36
#